data_b5c80cc696c1506b499b984765612ff5
#
_entry.id   b5c80cc696c1506b499b984765612ff5
#
_cell.length_a   1.000
_cell.length_b   1.000
_cell.length_c   1.000
_cell.angle_alpha   90.00
_cell.angle_beta   90.00
_cell.angle_gamma   90.00
#
_symmetry.space_group_name_H-M   'P 1'
#
loop_
_entity.id
_entity.type
_entity.pdbx_description
1 polymer ?
#
loop_
_entity_poly.entity_id
_entity_poly.type
_entity_poly.pdbx_seq_one_letter_code
_entity_poly.pdbx_strand_id
1 'polypeptide(L)'
;MTDETVSLDAALAGDEAALEELLARVQDDVFNLALRMLGTVPDAEDATQEVLIKAITRLSSFRRESSFSTWVYRIALNHLATYRKGLFARFPVSFDIYSEDIVSSRERDVPDLSGSVDRDLLARELKLSCMNGMLQCLDAEGRSAFVLGTMFKLDSRVAADALGITPEAYRKRLSRARARMAEFLSTYCSAAGSDACRCERRIDYAIATKRIDPVRLDWQSLKRVEEAPDGERIGEPASESSAHAGDVETRTDAMERLDDAAGLFASLPRYRCPDGAASFIKDLIASGDFKQAVGDRPERSARPWTCKEH
;
A
#
# COMPACT_ATOMS: atom_id res chain seq x y z
N MET A 1 -3.70 -0.18 31.52
CA MET A 1 -2.73 0.49 30.63
C MET A 1 -2.31 -0.57 29.62
N THR A 2 -2.48 -0.32 28.34
CA THR A 2 -2.08 -1.24 27.31
C THR A 2 -0.55 -1.22 27.17
N ASP A 3 0.05 -2.32 26.72
CA ASP A 3 1.49 -2.46 26.45
C ASP A 3 2.02 -1.33 25.55
N GLU A 4 1.25 -0.94 24.53
CA GLU A 4 1.54 0.20 23.65
C GLU A 4 1.68 1.54 24.38
N THR A 5 0.89 1.77 25.43
CA THR A 5 0.94 3.02 26.21
C THR A 5 2.24 3.12 27.01
N VAL A 6 2.69 1.99 27.58
CA VAL A 6 3.94 1.93 28.37
C VAL A 6 5.15 2.14 27.46
N SER A 7 5.20 1.46 26.32
CA SER A 7 6.29 1.62 25.32
C SER A 7 6.34 3.05 24.78
N LEU A 8 5.19 3.70 24.56
CA LEU A 8 5.13 5.09 24.08
C LEU A 8 5.66 6.09 25.14
N ASP A 9 5.29 5.93 26.41
CA ASP A 9 5.78 6.81 27.49
C ASP A 9 7.29 6.68 27.68
N ALA A 10 7.82 5.46 27.60
CA ALA A 10 9.25 5.22 27.68
C ALA A 10 10.01 5.82 26.47
N ALA A 11 9.46 5.65 25.25
CA ALA A 11 10.06 6.25 24.05
C ALA A 11 10.06 7.79 24.10
N LEU A 12 8.97 8.42 24.60
CA LEU A 12 8.90 9.86 24.81
C LEU A 12 9.86 10.35 25.91
N ALA A 13 10.21 9.48 26.86
CA ALA A 13 11.23 9.77 27.88
C ALA A 13 12.67 9.56 27.37
N GLY A 14 12.86 9.13 26.11
CA GLY A 14 14.15 8.95 25.48
C GLY A 14 14.71 7.52 25.58
N ASP A 15 13.88 6.53 25.88
CA ASP A 15 14.26 5.12 25.85
C ASP A 15 14.34 4.64 24.39
N GLU A 16 15.56 4.37 23.94
CA GLU A 16 15.86 3.95 22.56
C GLU A 16 15.25 2.57 22.24
N ALA A 17 15.28 1.64 23.21
CA ALA A 17 14.72 0.29 23.00
C ALA A 17 13.20 0.31 22.86
N ALA A 18 12.51 1.13 23.66
CA ALA A 18 11.08 1.32 23.54
C ALA A 18 10.69 1.99 22.21
N LEU A 19 11.50 2.90 21.70
CA LEU A 19 11.29 3.51 20.39
C LEU A 19 11.49 2.51 19.25
N GLU A 20 12.55 1.71 19.30
CA GLU A 20 12.79 0.63 18.32
C GLU A 20 11.61 -0.34 18.29
N GLU A 21 11.10 -0.75 19.44
CA GLU A 21 9.95 -1.64 19.54
C GLU A 21 8.69 -1.03 18.90
N LEU A 22 8.38 0.24 19.21
CA LEU A 22 7.25 0.95 18.60
C LEU A 22 7.36 1.02 17.08
N LEU A 23 8.54 1.31 16.55
CA LEU A 23 8.75 1.39 15.10
C LEU A 23 8.72 0.01 14.44
N ALA A 24 9.26 -1.02 15.10
CA ALA A 24 9.21 -2.40 14.60
C ALA A 24 7.77 -2.90 14.42
N ARG A 25 6.82 -2.45 15.25
CA ARG A 25 5.39 -2.81 15.14
C ARG A 25 4.72 -2.22 13.89
N VAL A 26 5.21 -1.11 13.35
CA VAL A 26 4.58 -0.39 12.23
C VAL A 26 5.39 -0.41 10.93
N GLN A 27 6.67 -0.77 10.97
CA GLN A 27 7.56 -0.67 9.80
C GLN A 27 7.09 -1.55 8.62
N ASP A 28 6.65 -2.78 8.88
CA ASP A 28 6.17 -3.68 7.83
C ASP A 28 4.89 -3.13 7.20
N ASP A 29 4.01 -2.54 7.99
CA ASP A 29 2.78 -1.92 7.52
C ASP A 29 3.06 -0.68 6.68
N VAL A 30 3.99 0.17 7.12
CA VAL A 30 4.42 1.35 6.36
C VAL A 30 5.05 0.93 5.04
N PHE A 31 5.92 -0.08 5.04
CA PHE A 31 6.54 -0.62 3.83
C PHE A 31 5.49 -1.16 2.86
N ASN A 32 4.56 -2.01 3.33
CA ASN A 32 3.49 -2.53 2.47
C ASN A 32 2.58 -1.40 1.94
N LEU A 33 2.25 -0.41 2.76
CA LEU A 33 1.50 0.75 2.30
C LEU A 33 2.26 1.51 1.21
N ALA A 34 3.54 1.82 1.41
CA ALA A 34 4.39 2.48 0.43
C ALA A 34 4.49 1.67 -0.87
N LEU A 35 4.69 0.36 -0.76
CA LEU A 35 4.78 -0.56 -1.89
C LEU A 35 3.51 -0.54 -2.76
N ARG A 36 2.32 -0.52 -2.15
CA ARG A 36 1.04 -0.44 -2.87
C ARG A 36 0.75 0.95 -3.44
N MET A 37 1.20 1.97 -2.74
CA MET A 37 1.01 3.35 -3.17
C MET A 37 1.97 3.76 -4.29
N LEU A 38 3.20 3.25 -4.31
CA LEU A 38 4.26 3.65 -5.24
C LEU A 38 4.50 2.63 -6.36
N GLY A 39 4.27 1.34 -6.12
CA GLY A 39 4.31 0.29 -7.14
C GLY A 39 5.69 -0.33 -7.39
N THR A 40 6.77 0.18 -6.83
CA THR A 40 8.13 -0.36 -6.94
C THR A 40 8.76 -0.60 -5.58
N VAL A 41 9.64 -1.62 -5.49
CA VAL A 41 10.32 -1.96 -4.23
C VAL A 41 11.29 -0.86 -3.80
N PRO A 42 12.18 -0.34 -4.67
CA PRO A 42 13.11 0.71 -4.26
C PRO A 42 12.41 1.97 -3.74
N ASP A 43 11.38 2.45 -4.44
CA ASP A 43 10.64 3.64 -3.99
C ASP A 43 9.93 3.41 -2.66
N ALA A 44 9.46 2.17 -2.42
CA ALA A 44 8.81 1.81 -1.16
C ALA A 44 9.81 1.78 0.01
N GLU A 45 11.03 1.31 -0.22
CA GLU A 45 12.12 1.33 0.77
C GLU A 45 12.47 2.75 1.16
N ASP A 46 12.73 3.62 0.18
CA ASP A 46 13.08 5.03 0.41
C ASP A 46 11.95 5.77 1.15
N ALA A 47 10.71 5.60 0.68
CA ALA A 47 9.56 6.24 1.30
C ALA A 47 9.31 5.72 2.73
N THR A 48 9.57 4.44 3.00
CA THR A 48 9.45 3.86 4.33
C THR A 48 10.45 4.51 5.30
N GLN A 49 11.70 4.63 4.91
CA GLN A 49 12.73 5.32 5.72
C GLN A 49 12.28 6.75 6.05
N GLU A 50 11.86 7.51 5.05
CA GLU A 50 11.43 8.89 5.28
C GLU A 50 10.19 9.01 6.17
N VAL A 51 9.24 8.09 6.04
CA VAL A 51 8.05 8.04 6.91
C VAL A 51 8.43 7.75 8.35
N LEU A 52 9.30 6.77 8.59
CA LEU A 52 9.76 6.42 9.93
C LEU A 52 10.57 7.56 10.58
N ILE A 53 11.45 8.23 9.82
CA ILE A 53 12.14 9.45 10.28
C ILE A 53 11.11 10.52 10.69
N LYS A 54 10.07 10.75 9.88
CA LYS A 54 9.01 11.71 10.21
C LYS A 54 8.20 11.31 11.42
N ALA A 55 7.97 10.02 11.64
CA ALA A 55 7.32 9.51 12.85
C ALA A 55 8.18 9.77 14.09
N ILE A 56 9.48 9.47 14.03
CA ILE A 56 10.43 9.75 15.10
C ILE A 56 10.46 11.24 15.45
N THR A 57 10.73 12.08 14.46
CA THR A 57 10.90 13.52 14.66
C THR A 57 9.63 14.24 15.12
N ARG A 58 8.46 13.62 14.93
CA ARG A 58 7.15 14.17 15.33
C ARG A 58 6.53 13.43 16.51
N LEU A 59 7.21 12.47 17.12
CA LEU A 59 6.68 11.63 18.17
C LEU A 59 6.13 12.47 19.36
N SER A 60 6.83 13.55 19.73
CA SER A 60 6.38 14.48 20.77
C SER A 60 5.07 15.21 20.44
N SER A 61 4.64 15.22 19.17
CA SER A 61 3.37 15.84 18.74
C SER A 61 2.20 14.85 18.73
N PHE A 62 2.43 13.59 19.02
CA PHE A 62 1.38 12.57 19.07
C PHE A 62 0.48 12.77 20.29
N ARG A 63 -0.79 13.14 20.04
CA ARG A 63 -1.76 13.52 21.07
C ARG A 63 -2.56 12.36 21.67
N ARG A 64 -2.33 11.12 21.21
CA ARG A 64 -3.09 9.92 21.63
C ARG A 64 -4.61 9.99 21.35
N GLU A 65 -5.02 10.77 20.37
CA GLU A 65 -6.41 10.86 19.90
C GLU A 65 -6.78 9.68 18.99
N SER A 66 -5.79 8.91 18.54
CA SER A 66 -5.91 7.67 17.78
C SER A 66 -4.84 6.67 18.22
N SER A 67 -4.86 5.42 17.69
CA SER A 67 -3.73 4.50 17.90
C SER A 67 -2.45 5.06 17.26
N PHE A 68 -1.29 4.63 17.76
CA PHE A 68 0.02 5.00 17.21
C PHE A 68 0.10 4.62 15.71
N SER A 69 -0.36 3.41 15.36
CA SER A 69 -0.40 2.95 13.97
C SER A 69 -1.24 3.86 13.06
N THR A 70 -2.43 4.29 13.51
CA THR A 70 -3.29 5.22 12.74
C THR A 70 -2.60 6.56 12.52
N TRP A 71 -1.92 7.06 13.52
CA TRP A 71 -1.16 8.31 13.42
C TRP A 71 0.02 8.17 12.43
N VAL A 72 0.76 7.06 12.48
CA VAL A 72 1.83 6.76 11.51
C VAL A 72 1.27 6.61 10.10
N TYR A 73 0.11 5.94 9.91
CA TYR A 73 -0.56 5.87 8.59
C TYR A 73 -0.89 7.25 8.04
N ARG A 74 -1.34 8.19 8.87
CA ARG A 74 -1.60 9.57 8.45
C ARG A 74 -0.32 10.26 7.96
N ILE A 75 0.80 10.07 8.64
CA ILE A 75 2.11 10.57 8.21
C ILE A 75 2.50 9.93 6.87
N ALA A 76 2.37 8.60 6.76
CA ALA A 76 2.71 7.85 5.55
C ALA A 76 1.88 8.30 4.35
N LEU A 77 0.56 8.37 4.48
CA LEU A 77 -0.34 8.78 3.38
C LEU A 77 -0.05 10.19 2.89
N ASN A 78 0.18 11.14 3.80
CA ASN A 78 0.54 12.51 3.44
C ASN A 78 1.89 12.57 2.72
N HIS A 79 2.87 11.78 3.15
CA HIS A 79 4.16 11.69 2.49
C HIS A 79 4.04 11.07 1.10
N LEU A 80 3.40 9.91 1.00
CA LEU A 80 3.24 9.17 -0.25
C LEU A 80 2.43 9.95 -1.31
N ALA A 81 1.43 10.73 -0.90
CA ALA A 81 0.69 11.59 -1.81
C ALA A 81 1.59 12.67 -2.45
N THR A 82 2.55 13.19 -1.69
CA THR A 82 3.51 14.21 -2.17
C THR A 82 4.62 13.58 -3.01
N TYR A 83 5.16 12.47 -2.57
CA TYR A 83 6.22 11.70 -3.26
C TYR A 83 5.79 11.33 -4.68
N ARG A 84 4.57 10.84 -4.85
CA ARG A 84 4.03 10.45 -6.13
C ARG A 84 3.96 11.59 -7.16
N LYS A 85 3.70 12.82 -6.76
CA LYS A 85 3.62 13.95 -7.68
C LYS A 85 4.92 14.15 -8.47
N GLY A 86 6.07 13.78 -7.88
CA GLY A 86 7.37 13.85 -8.55
C GLY A 86 7.64 12.69 -9.52
N LEU A 87 7.29 11.46 -9.14
CA LEU A 87 7.65 10.24 -9.87
C LEU A 87 6.75 10.01 -11.10
N PHE A 88 5.43 10.13 -10.94
CA PHE A 88 4.45 9.80 -11.98
C PHE A 88 4.08 10.95 -12.91
N ALA A 89 4.57 12.16 -12.67
CA ALA A 89 4.50 13.22 -13.67
C ALA A 89 5.26 12.86 -14.96
N ARG A 90 6.24 11.94 -14.87
CA ARG A 90 7.07 11.50 -16.00
C ARG A 90 6.51 10.29 -16.76
N PHE A 91 5.65 9.49 -16.13
CA PHE A 91 5.12 8.25 -16.69
C PHE A 91 3.62 8.16 -16.40
N PRO A 92 2.77 8.71 -17.27
CA PRO A 92 1.33 8.60 -17.08
C PRO A 92 0.91 7.12 -17.16
N VAL A 93 0.20 6.67 -16.13
CA VAL A 93 -0.36 5.32 -16.05
C VAL A 93 -1.88 5.44 -15.90
N SER A 94 -2.63 4.79 -16.78
CA SER A 94 -4.09 4.76 -16.72
C SER A 94 -4.61 3.40 -17.17
N PHE A 95 -5.87 3.12 -16.84
CA PHE A 95 -6.52 1.91 -17.35
C PHE A 95 -6.61 1.88 -18.88
N ASP A 96 -6.76 3.04 -19.52
CA ASP A 96 -6.80 3.15 -20.98
C ASP A 96 -5.46 2.73 -21.61
N ILE A 97 -4.33 3.20 -21.06
CA ILE A 97 -2.99 2.80 -21.51
C ILE A 97 -2.78 1.29 -21.31
N TYR A 98 -3.23 0.73 -20.20
CA TYR A 98 -3.15 -0.72 -19.96
C TYR A 98 -4.01 -1.52 -20.93
N SER A 99 -5.25 -1.07 -21.19
CA SER A 99 -6.16 -1.74 -22.12
C SER A 99 -5.63 -1.71 -23.55
N GLU A 100 -5.15 -0.57 -24.01
CA GLU A 100 -4.52 -0.41 -25.33
C GLU A 100 -3.31 -1.32 -25.49
N ASP A 101 -2.47 -1.42 -24.47
CA ASP A 101 -1.30 -2.30 -24.47
C ASP A 101 -1.71 -3.79 -24.54
N ILE A 102 -2.78 -4.20 -23.84
CA ILE A 102 -3.30 -5.56 -23.90
C ILE A 102 -3.90 -5.86 -25.29
N VAL A 103 -4.74 -4.97 -25.80
CA VAL A 103 -5.43 -5.15 -27.10
C VAL A 103 -4.45 -5.10 -28.29
N SER A 104 -3.36 -4.35 -28.16
CA SER A 104 -2.35 -4.23 -29.24
C SER A 104 -1.65 -5.55 -29.58
N SER A 105 -1.76 -6.57 -28.73
CA SER A 105 -1.15 -7.91 -28.92
C SER A 105 0.34 -7.91 -29.27
N ARG A 106 1.07 -6.86 -28.87
CA ARG A 106 2.51 -6.69 -29.16
C ARG A 106 3.38 -7.79 -28.58
N GLU A 107 2.85 -8.55 -27.62
CA GLU A 107 3.54 -9.70 -27.02
C GLU A 107 3.80 -10.84 -28.03
N ARG A 108 3.09 -10.89 -29.17
CA ARG A 108 3.20 -11.98 -30.16
C ARG A 108 4.50 -11.92 -30.97
N ASP A 109 5.08 -10.74 -31.08
CA ASP A 109 6.25 -10.48 -31.92
C ASP A 109 7.57 -10.45 -31.14
N VAL A 110 7.53 -10.81 -29.85
CA VAL A 110 8.71 -10.77 -28.98
C VAL A 110 9.34 -12.16 -28.90
N PRO A 111 10.65 -12.29 -29.15
CA PRO A 111 11.36 -13.57 -28.98
C PRO A 111 11.40 -13.99 -27.50
N ASP A 112 11.78 -15.25 -27.24
CA ASP A 112 12.01 -15.72 -25.89
C ASP A 112 13.18 -14.97 -25.25
N LEU A 113 12.89 -14.22 -24.18
CA LEU A 113 13.85 -13.45 -23.39
C LEU A 113 14.00 -13.98 -21.96
N SER A 114 13.32 -15.10 -21.63
CA SER A 114 13.34 -15.68 -20.27
C SER A 114 14.70 -16.29 -19.90
N GLY A 115 15.52 -16.63 -20.89
CA GLY A 115 16.82 -17.27 -20.70
C GLY A 115 16.68 -18.61 -19.99
N SER A 116 17.46 -18.81 -18.92
CA SER A 116 17.42 -20.04 -18.09
C SER A 116 16.49 -19.92 -16.88
N VAL A 117 15.76 -18.80 -16.73
CA VAL A 117 14.89 -18.57 -15.58
C VAL A 117 13.57 -19.30 -15.77
N ASP A 118 13.09 -19.92 -14.70
CA ASP A 118 11.81 -20.62 -14.68
C ASP A 118 10.66 -19.66 -15.06
N ARG A 119 9.91 -20.02 -16.11
CA ARG A 119 8.80 -19.20 -16.62
C ARG A 119 7.66 -19.07 -15.61
N ASP A 120 7.43 -20.06 -14.75
CA ASP A 120 6.41 -19.95 -13.70
C ASP A 120 6.83 -18.92 -12.64
N LEU A 121 8.12 -18.82 -12.35
CA LEU A 121 8.66 -17.81 -11.47
C LEU A 121 8.50 -16.42 -12.08
N LEU A 122 8.83 -16.26 -13.36
CA LEU A 122 8.64 -15.01 -14.09
C LEU A 122 7.16 -14.62 -14.23
N ALA A 123 6.26 -15.58 -14.41
CA ALA A 123 4.82 -15.33 -14.46
C ALA A 123 4.30 -14.80 -13.08
N ARG A 124 4.80 -15.37 -11.98
CA ARG A 124 4.49 -14.87 -10.62
C ARG A 124 5.03 -13.46 -10.39
N GLU A 125 6.27 -13.19 -10.80
CA GLU A 125 6.89 -11.86 -10.73
C GLU A 125 6.07 -10.84 -11.54
N LEU A 126 5.73 -11.18 -12.77
CA LEU A 126 4.90 -10.34 -13.64
C LEU A 126 3.50 -10.09 -13.05
N LYS A 127 2.86 -11.12 -12.48
CA LYS A 127 1.55 -10.95 -11.84
C LYS A 127 1.60 -9.91 -10.73
N LEU A 128 2.59 -9.98 -9.84
CA LEU A 128 2.76 -9.04 -8.74
C LEU A 128 3.06 -7.63 -9.25
N SER A 129 3.98 -7.49 -10.21
CA SER A 129 4.29 -6.22 -10.87
C SER A 129 3.06 -5.62 -11.55
N CYS A 130 2.30 -6.41 -12.33
CA CYS A 130 1.10 -5.97 -13.02
C CYS A 130 0.00 -5.51 -12.04
N MET A 131 -0.29 -6.28 -10.98
CA MET A 131 -1.31 -5.91 -10.00
C MET A 131 -0.95 -4.62 -9.26
N ASN A 132 0.32 -4.42 -8.90
CA ASN A 132 0.76 -3.16 -8.30
C ASN A 132 0.74 -2.00 -9.31
N GLY A 133 1.04 -2.27 -10.58
CA GLY A 133 0.88 -1.30 -11.67
C GLY A 133 -0.57 -0.87 -11.87
N MET A 134 -1.54 -1.80 -11.80
CA MET A 134 -2.96 -1.47 -11.89
C MET A 134 -3.44 -0.57 -10.75
N LEU A 135 -2.90 -0.73 -9.53
CA LEU A 135 -3.17 0.21 -8.43
C LEU A 135 -2.77 1.64 -8.82
N GLN A 136 -1.73 1.81 -9.63
CA GLN A 136 -1.28 3.12 -10.09
C GLN A 136 -2.26 3.79 -11.08
N CYS A 137 -3.15 3.02 -11.71
CA CYS A 137 -4.21 3.55 -12.58
C CYS A 137 -5.36 4.23 -11.82
N LEU A 138 -5.50 3.94 -10.53
CA LEU A 138 -6.42 4.69 -9.66
C LEU A 138 -5.83 6.08 -9.35
N ASP A 139 -6.68 7.09 -9.23
CA ASP A 139 -6.26 8.37 -8.67
C ASP A 139 -5.74 8.20 -7.23
N ALA A 140 -5.02 9.19 -6.72
CA ALA A 140 -4.36 9.08 -5.42
C ALA A 140 -5.34 8.81 -4.26
N GLU A 141 -6.53 9.44 -4.31
CA GLU A 141 -7.55 9.31 -3.27
C GLU A 141 -8.24 7.94 -3.33
N GLY A 142 -8.62 7.50 -4.53
CA GLY A 142 -9.22 6.19 -4.77
C GLY A 142 -8.24 5.06 -4.41
N ARG A 143 -6.96 5.19 -4.76
CA ARG A 143 -5.94 4.23 -4.42
C ARG A 143 -5.73 4.11 -2.91
N SER A 144 -5.60 5.25 -2.21
CA SER A 144 -5.47 5.25 -0.76
C SER A 144 -6.67 4.54 -0.10
N ALA A 145 -7.90 4.88 -0.55
CA ALA A 145 -9.10 4.22 -0.03
C ALA A 145 -9.12 2.72 -0.33
N PHE A 146 -8.74 2.32 -1.55
CA PHE A 146 -8.68 0.93 -1.98
C PHE A 146 -7.65 0.12 -1.17
N VAL A 147 -6.44 0.64 -1.02
CA VAL A 147 -5.36 -0.03 -0.27
C VAL A 147 -5.77 -0.21 1.18
N LEU A 148 -6.23 0.85 1.86
CA LEU A 148 -6.63 0.78 3.26
C LEU A 148 -7.82 -0.17 3.49
N GLY A 149 -8.86 -0.10 2.64
CA GLY A 149 -10.10 -0.85 2.86
C GLY A 149 -10.10 -2.25 2.27
N THR A 150 -9.38 -2.50 1.17
CA THR A 150 -9.39 -3.80 0.50
C THR A 150 -8.20 -4.66 0.93
N MET A 151 -7.00 -4.08 0.98
CA MET A 151 -5.78 -4.84 1.24
C MET A 151 -5.44 -4.88 2.73
N PHE A 152 -5.55 -3.74 3.43
CA PHE A 152 -5.29 -3.66 4.88
C PHE A 152 -6.54 -3.99 5.72
N LYS A 153 -7.72 -4.05 5.11
CA LYS A 153 -9.00 -4.37 5.77
C LYS A 153 -9.30 -3.47 6.98
N LEU A 154 -8.85 -2.21 6.94
CA LEU A 154 -9.12 -1.27 8.02
C LEU A 154 -10.61 -0.93 8.09
N ASP A 155 -11.12 -0.77 9.33
CA ASP A 155 -12.45 -0.22 9.55
C ASP A 155 -12.62 1.14 8.88
N SER A 156 -13.83 1.44 8.43
CA SER A 156 -14.11 2.66 7.66
C SER A 156 -13.89 3.94 8.47
N ARG A 157 -14.01 3.91 9.80
CA ARG A 157 -13.75 5.06 10.68
C ARG A 157 -12.24 5.27 10.83
N VAL A 158 -11.48 4.19 11.04
CA VAL A 158 -10.01 4.22 11.16
C VAL A 158 -9.39 4.72 9.84
N ALA A 159 -9.83 4.16 8.70
CA ALA A 159 -9.32 4.56 7.40
C ALA A 159 -9.70 6.02 7.05
N ALA A 160 -10.90 6.45 7.38
CA ALA A 160 -11.34 7.83 7.19
C ALA A 160 -10.54 8.80 8.06
N ASP A 161 -10.27 8.45 9.32
CA ASP A 161 -9.44 9.24 10.22
C ASP A 161 -8.01 9.37 9.67
N ALA A 162 -7.40 8.27 9.22
CA ALA A 162 -6.07 8.30 8.61
C ALA A 162 -6.00 9.20 7.36
N LEU A 163 -7.09 9.30 6.58
CA LEU A 163 -7.20 10.13 5.39
C LEU A 163 -7.68 11.57 5.69
N GLY A 164 -8.09 11.88 6.91
CA GLY A 164 -8.63 13.19 7.28
C GLY A 164 -9.98 13.52 6.61
N ILE A 165 -10.82 12.52 6.36
CA ILE A 165 -12.14 12.66 5.69
C ILE A 165 -13.25 12.01 6.53
N THR A 166 -14.51 12.22 6.14
CA THR A 166 -15.64 11.54 6.80
C THR A 166 -15.71 10.06 6.40
N PRO A 167 -16.22 9.17 7.28
CA PRO A 167 -16.45 7.76 6.95
C PRO A 167 -17.37 7.56 5.73
N GLU A 168 -18.34 8.45 5.52
CA GLU A 168 -19.20 8.41 4.33
C GLU A 168 -18.42 8.72 3.05
N ALA A 169 -17.60 9.77 3.05
CA ALA A 169 -16.75 10.12 1.92
C ALA A 169 -15.76 8.97 1.60
N TYR A 170 -15.20 8.37 2.64
CA TYR A 170 -14.33 7.20 2.49
C TYR A 170 -15.04 6.03 1.82
N ARG A 171 -16.22 5.62 2.32
CA ARG A 171 -17.00 4.52 1.73
C ARG A 171 -17.34 4.77 0.26
N LYS A 172 -17.71 6.01 -0.10
CA LYS A 172 -17.98 6.39 -1.49
C LYS A 172 -16.74 6.29 -2.38
N ARG A 173 -15.56 6.70 -1.88
CA ARG A 173 -14.28 6.56 -2.60
C ARG A 173 -13.90 5.11 -2.78
N LEU A 174 -13.97 4.29 -1.72
CA LEU A 174 -13.68 2.87 -1.75
C LEU A 174 -14.58 2.12 -2.74
N SER A 175 -15.88 2.34 -2.69
CA SER A 175 -16.85 1.71 -3.60
C SER A 175 -16.53 2.03 -5.07
N ARG A 176 -16.26 3.30 -5.41
CA ARG A 176 -15.89 3.69 -6.77
C ARG A 176 -14.57 3.08 -7.23
N ALA A 177 -13.57 3.05 -6.35
CA ALA A 177 -12.28 2.46 -6.66
C ALA A 177 -12.38 0.94 -6.89
N ARG A 178 -13.18 0.23 -6.07
CA ARG A 178 -13.47 -1.20 -6.24
C ARG A 178 -14.19 -1.47 -7.56
N ALA A 179 -15.24 -0.71 -7.86
CA ALA A 179 -16.01 -0.87 -9.11
C ALA A 179 -15.10 -0.71 -10.34
N ARG A 180 -14.28 0.34 -10.37
CA ARG A 180 -13.36 0.60 -11.49
C ARG A 180 -12.30 -0.48 -11.66
N MET A 181 -11.77 -1.00 -10.56
CA MET A 181 -10.81 -2.11 -10.58
C MET A 181 -11.46 -3.41 -11.05
N ALA A 182 -12.66 -3.73 -10.57
CA ALA A 182 -13.40 -4.93 -10.94
C ALA A 182 -13.77 -4.92 -12.43
N GLU A 183 -14.25 -3.79 -12.95
CA GLU A 183 -14.57 -3.61 -14.37
C GLU A 183 -13.33 -3.89 -15.25
N PHE A 184 -12.19 -3.33 -14.89
CA PHE A 184 -10.96 -3.56 -15.65
C PHE A 184 -10.50 -5.02 -15.58
N LEU A 185 -10.48 -5.62 -14.39
CA LEU A 185 -10.03 -6.99 -14.20
C LEU A 185 -10.92 -7.99 -14.92
N SER A 186 -12.25 -7.87 -14.81
CA SER A 186 -13.19 -8.77 -15.49
C SER A 186 -13.09 -8.69 -17.01
N THR A 187 -12.72 -7.53 -17.54
CA THR A 187 -12.57 -7.32 -18.99
C THR A 187 -11.24 -7.85 -19.51
N TYR A 188 -10.16 -7.70 -18.78
CA TYR A 188 -8.82 -7.88 -19.31
C TYR A 188 -7.96 -8.92 -18.60
N CYS A 189 -8.22 -9.30 -17.34
CA CYS A 189 -7.31 -10.15 -16.57
C CYS A 189 -7.79 -11.59 -16.47
N SER A 190 -6.91 -12.55 -16.81
CA SER A 190 -7.25 -13.98 -16.68
C SER A 190 -7.48 -14.44 -15.24
N ALA A 191 -6.90 -13.75 -14.25
CA ALA A 191 -7.17 -14.03 -12.85
C ALA A 191 -8.62 -13.73 -12.44
N ALA A 192 -9.33 -12.90 -13.22
CA ALA A 192 -10.75 -12.60 -13.07
C ALA A 192 -11.62 -13.21 -14.20
N GLY A 193 -11.12 -14.27 -14.88
CA GLY A 193 -11.87 -15.03 -15.86
C GLY A 193 -11.80 -14.54 -17.31
N SER A 194 -11.09 -13.44 -17.61
CA SER A 194 -10.92 -12.97 -18.99
C SER A 194 -9.82 -13.73 -19.74
N ASP A 195 -10.02 -13.95 -21.04
CA ASP A 195 -8.98 -14.50 -21.91
C ASP A 195 -8.09 -13.45 -22.60
N ALA A 196 -8.37 -12.17 -22.41
CA ALA A 196 -7.67 -11.10 -23.09
C ALA A 196 -6.17 -11.02 -22.71
N CYS A 197 -5.82 -11.21 -21.45
CA CYS A 197 -4.45 -11.16 -20.97
C CYS A 197 -4.13 -12.34 -20.06
N ARG A 198 -3.08 -13.11 -20.40
CA ARG A 198 -2.51 -14.17 -19.55
C ARG A 198 -1.06 -13.86 -19.24
N CYS A 199 -0.64 -13.95 -17.97
CA CYS A 199 0.71 -13.60 -17.55
C CYS A 199 1.78 -14.40 -18.30
N GLU A 200 1.57 -15.69 -18.48
CA GLU A 200 2.52 -16.60 -19.12
C GLU A 200 2.84 -16.20 -20.57
N ARG A 201 1.86 -15.66 -21.30
CA ARG A 201 2.04 -15.18 -22.69
C ARG A 201 2.75 -13.84 -22.77
N ARG A 202 2.78 -13.08 -21.69
CA ARG A 202 3.33 -11.72 -21.67
C ARG A 202 4.70 -11.59 -21.01
N ILE A 203 5.31 -12.70 -20.60
CA ILE A 203 6.61 -12.70 -19.92
C ILE A 203 7.66 -11.97 -20.75
N ASP A 204 7.88 -12.41 -21.99
CA ASP A 204 8.93 -11.87 -22.86
C ASP A 204 8.67 -10.41 -23.22
N TYR A 205 7.42 -10.04 -23.45
CA TYR A 205 7.04 -8.67 -23.66
C TYR A 205 7.26 -7.79 -22.41
N ALA A 206 7.00 -8.33 -21.23
CA ALA A 206 7.25 -7.62 -19.99
C ALA A 206 8.75 -7.41 -19.73
N ILE A 207 9.60 -8.37 -20.13
CA ILE A 207 11.05 -8.23 -20.09
C ILE A 207 11.51 -7.18 -21.10
N ALA A 208 11.04 -7.25 -22.34
CA ALA A 208 11.38 -6.30 -23.41
C ALA A 208 10.99 -4.86 -23.06
N THR A 209 9.86 -4.69 -22.35
CA THR A 209 9.36 -3.38 -21.88
C THR A 209 9.86 -2.98 -20.49
N LYS A 210 10.78 -3.75 -19.90
CA LYS A 210 11.40 -3.51 -18.60
C LYS A 210 10.40 -3.44 -17.44
N ARG A 211 9.30 -4.16 -17.53
CA ARG A 211 8.31 -4.31 -16.43
C ARG A 211 8.75 -5.33 -15.40
N ILE A 212 9.52 -6.32 -15.82
CA ILE A 212 10.22 -7.29 -14.98
C ILE A 212 11.64 -7.47 -15.50
N ASP A 213 12.55 -7.84 -14.62
CA ASP A 213 13.93 -8.16 -14.93
C ASP A 213 14.19 -9.63 -14.57
N PRO A 214 14.53 -10.52 -15.54
CA PRO A 214 14.78 -11.92 -15.23
C PRO A 214 16.01 -12.15 -14.37
N VAL A 215 16.93 -11.17 -14.30
CA VAL A 215 18.12 -11.24 -13.45
C VAL A 215 17.83 -10.75 -12.03
N ARG A 216 16.87 -9.82 -11.88
CA ARG A 216 16.51 -9.22 -10.61
C ARG A 216 15.01 -9.30 -10.37
N LEU A 217 14.58 -10.32 -9.65
CA LEU A 217 13.18 -10.56 -9.30
C LEU A 217 12.82 -9.75 -8.04
N ASP A 218 12.41 -8.51 -8.19
CA ASP A 218 12.17 -7.57 -7.09
C ASP A 218 11.14 -8.10 -6.08
N TRP A 219 10.03 -8.68 -6.58
CA TRP A 219 8.94 -9.18 -5.74
C TRP A 219 9.23 -10.52 -5.08
N GLN A 220 9.97 -11.39 -5.78
CA GLN A 220 10.31 -12.72 -5.27
C GLN A 220 11.46 -12.66 -4.25
N SER A 221 12.27 -11.60 -4.28
CA SER A 221 13.35 -11.38 -3.32
C SER A 221 12.85 -10.93 -1.94
N LEU A 222 11.62 -10.40 -1.86
CA LEU A 222 11.04 -9.92 -0.61
C LEU A 222 10.65 -11.09 0.31
N LYS A 223 11.03 -10.98 1.57
CA LYS A 223 10.59 -11.91 2.62
C LYS A 223 9.11 -11.67 2.93
N ARG A 224 8.29 -12.71 2.83
CA ARG A 224 6.86 -12.63 3.18
C ARG A 224 6.70 -12.56 4.69
N VAL A 225 5.70 -11.79 5.14
CA VAL A 225 5.20 -11.90 6.51
C VAL A 225 4.44 -13.23 6.58
N GLU A 226 4.92 -14.18 7.39
CA GLU A 226 4.15 -15.37 7.70
C GLU A 226 2.92 -14.93 8.49
N GLU A 227 1.73 -15.26 8.00
CA GLU A 227 0.50 -15.00 8.75
C GLU A 227 0.57 -15.88 10.01
N ALA A 228 0.74 -15.25 11.17
CA ALA A 228 0.54 -15.94 12.43
C ALA A 228 -0.91 -16.42 12.46
N PRO A 229 -1.18 -17.68 12.83
CA PRO A 229 -2.55 -18.12 13.07
C PRO A 229 -3.11 -17.26 14.21
N ASP A 230 -4.12 -16.45 13.92
CA ASP A 230 -4.87 -15.63 14.87
C ASP A 230 -4.05 -14.68 15.76
N GLY A 231 -3.27 -13.78 15.16
CA GLY A 231 -2.64 -12.64 15.82
C GLY A 231 -3.37 -11.35 15.48
N GLU A 232 -3.79 -10.65 16.49
CA GLU A 232 -4.43 -9.35 16.62
C GLU A 232 -4.32 -8.46 15.37
N ARG A 233 -5.31 -8.57 14.45
CA ARG A 233 -5.47 -7.64 13.33
C ARG A 233 -6.00 -6.34 13.91
N ILE A 234 -5.33 -5.26 13.67
CA ILE A 234 -5.78 -3.92 14.02
C ILE A 234 -7.11 -3.65 13.29
N GLY A 235 -8.21 -3.69 14.06
CA GLY A 235 -9.57 -3.48 13.58
C GLY A 235 -10.34 -4.77 13.31
N GLU A 236 -11.15 -5.23 14.29
CA GLU A 236 -12.13 -6.30 14.07
C GLU A 236 -13.07 -5.94 12.91
N PRO A 237 -13.46 -6.90 12.06
CA PRO A 237 -14.43 -6.66 11.02
C PRO A 237 -15.82 -6.47 11.65
N ALA A 238 -16.35 -5.26 11.56
CA ALA A 238 -17.76 -5.04 11.86
C ALA A 238 -18.62 -5.71 10.77
N SER A 239 -19.36 -6.73 11.19
CA SER A 239 -20.46 -7.30 10.42
C SER A 239 -21.59 -6.27 10.33
N GLU A 240 -21.83 -5.69 9.17
CA GLU A 240 -23.09 -5.00 8.91
C GLU A 240 -23.64 -5.34 7.54
N SER A 241 -24.72 -6.12 7.58
CA SER A 241 -25.68 -6.26 6.50
C SER A 241 -26.57 -5.02 6.47
N SER A 242 -26.75 -4.38 5.32
CA SER A 242 -27.96 -3.61 5.06
C SER A 242 -28.39 -3.83 3.61
N ALA A 243 -29.50 -4.57 3.49
CA ALA A 243 -30.20 -4.82 2.25
C ALA A 243 -30.99 -3.61 1.80
N HIS A 244 -30.85 -3.25 0.50
CA HIS A 244 -31.88 -2.54 -0.23
C HIS A 244 -32.16 -3.30 -1.51
N ALA A 245 -33.41 -3.77 -1.63
CA ALA A 245 -33.90 -4.58 -2.74
C ALA A 245 -34.11 -3.74 -4.00
N GLY A 246 -33.66 -4.25 -5.12
CA GLY A 246 -33.89 -3.74 -6.45
C GLY A 246 -32.99 -4.43 -7.46
N ASP A 247 -33.60 -5.19 -8.37
CA ASP A 247 -33.01 -5.97 -9.46
C ASP A 247 -31.89 -6.96 -8.99
N VAL A 248 -32.33 -8.12 -8.55
CA VAL A 248 -31.50 -9.06 -7.79
C VAL A 248 -30.43 -9.74 -8.65
N GLU A 249 -30.71 -10.07 -9.92
CA GLU A 249 -29.78 -10.85 -10.76
C GLU A 249 -28.57 -10.04 -11.24
N THR A 250 -28.78 -8.85 -11.79
CA THR A 250 -27.67 -7.95 -12.24
C THR A 250 -26.85 -7.38 -11.10
N ARG A 251 -27.44 -7.27 -9.90
CA ARG A 251 -26.73 -6.84 -8.70
C ARG A 251 -25.85 -7.94 -8.11
N THR A 252 -26.29 -9.17 -8.17
CA THR A 252 -25.53 -10.33 -7.66
C THR A 252 -24.24 -10.50 -8.46
N ASP A 253 -24.30 -10.49 -9.80
CA ASP A 253 -23.14 -10.59 -10.68
C ASP A 253 -22.16 -9.40 -10.51
N ALA A 254 -22.68 -8.20 -10.27
CA ALA A 254 -21.84 -7.03 -10.01
C ALA A 254 -21.17 -7.09 -8.63
N MET A 255 -21.86 -7.62 -7.62
CA MET A 255 -21.28 -7.83 -6.28
C MET A 255 -20.25 -8.95 -6.30
N GLU A 256 -20.50 -10.07 -6.96
CA GLU A 256 -19.53 -11.16 -7.13
C GLU A 256 -18.25 -10.67 -7.80
N ARG A 257 -18.33 -9.89 -8.90
CA ARG A 257 -17.16 -9.31 -9.55
C ARG A 257 -16.39 -8.32 -8.66
N LEU A 258 -17.08 -7.57 -7.82
CA LEU A 258 -16.45 -6.67 -6.85
C LEU A 258 -15.72 -7.45 -5.76
N ASP A 259 -16.32 -8.55 -5.29
CA ASP A 259 -15.74 -9.40 -4.26
C ASP A 259 -14.56 -10.21 -4.83
N ASP A 260 -14.64 -10.69 -6.07
CA ASP A 260 -13.53 -11.37 -6.76
C ASP A 260 -12.33 -10.46 -6.96
N ALA A 261 -12.56 -9.23 -7.43
CA ALA A 261 -11.49 -8.25 -7.57
C ALA A 261 -10.88 -7.85 -6.22
N ALA A 262 -11.72 -7.64 -5.22
CA ALA A 262 -11.27 -7.36 -3.86
C ALA A 262 -10.50 -8.55 -3.28
N GLY A 263 -10.97 -9.78 -3.50
CA GLY A 263 -10.31 -11.02 -3.11
C GLY A 263 -8.91 -11.17 -3.72
N LEU A 264 -8.77 -10.89 -5.02
CA LEU A 264 -7.48 -10.94 -5.70
C LEU A 264 -6.44 -9.99 -5.08
N PHE A 265 -6.83 -8.75 -4.78
CA PHE A 265 -5.92 -7.79 -4.16
C PHE A 265 -5.69 -8.07 -2.67
N ALA A 266 -6.70 -8.53 -1.95
CA ALA A 266 -6.58 -8.91 -0.54
C ALA A 266 -5.69 -10.14 -0.35
N SER A 267 -5.56 -11.01 -1.38
CA SER A 267 -4.67 -12.18 -1.37
C SER A 267 -3.22 -11.86 -1.72
N LEU A 268 -2.91 -10.62 -2.11
CA LEU A 268 -1.52 -10.25 -2.38
C LEU A 268 -0.67 -10.37 -1.11
N PRO A 269 0.53 -10.96 -1.22
CA PRO A 269 1.37 -11.20 -0.06
C PRO A 269 1.76 -9.89 0.63
N ARG A 270 1.83 -9.92 1.95
CA ARG A 270 2.47 -8.89 2.76
C ARG A 270 3.95 -9.25 2.91
N TYR A 271 4.78 -8.24 2.96
CA TYR A 271 6.23 -8.39 3.01
C TYR A 271 6.80 -7.74 4.28
N ARG A 272 7.88 -8.32 4.79
CA ARG A 272 8.71 -7.67 5.79
C ARG A 272 9.42 -6.48 5.18
N CYS A 273 9.55 -5.43 5.94
CA CYS A 273 10.39 -4.30 5.56
C CYS A 273 11.83 -4.81 5.34
N PRO A 274 12.45 -4.52 4.21
CA PRO A 274 13.83 -4.94 3.94
C PRO A 274 14.81 -4.47 5.01
N ASP A 275 15.81 -5.32 5.29
CA ASP A 275 16.77 -5.10 6.38
C ASP A 275 17.51 -3.75 6.24
N GLY A 276 17.71 -3.26 5.00
CA GLY A 276 18.35 -1.97 4.73
C GLY A 276 17.58 -0.77 5.29
N ALA A 277 16.24 -0.77 5.17
CA ALA A 277 15.42 0.28 5.74
C ALA A 277 15.32 0.17 7.26
N ALA A 278 15.26 -1.07 7.80
CA ALA A 278 15.18 -1.32 9.23
C ALA A 278 16.50 -1.00 9.94
N SER A 279 17.66 -1.37 9.38
CA SER A 279 18.97 -1.07 9.98
C SER A 279 19.28 0.41 9.99
N PHE A 280 18.93 1.13 8.91
CA PHE A 280 19.10 2.59 8.87
C PHE A 280 18.40 3.29 10.04
N ILE A 281 17.19 2.88 10.42
CA ILE A 281 16.46 3.44 11.55
C ILE A 281 17.15 3.13 12.88
N LYS A 282 17.69 1.91 13.05
CA LYS A 282 18.46 1.55 14.24
C LYS A 282 19.73 2.38 14.37
N ASP A 283 20.45 2.56 13.27
CA ASP A 283 21.66 3.38 13.22
C ASP A 283 21.34 4.86 13.55
N LEU A 284 20.22 5.37 13.05
CA LEU A 284 19.75 6.72 13.34
C LEU A 284 19.41 6.91 14.83
N ILE A 285 18.72 5.94 15.44
CA ILE A 285 18.41 5.98 16.88
C ILE A 285 19.69 5.92 17.72
N ALA A 286 20.63 5.03 17.35
CA ALA A 286 21.91 4.84 18.05
C ALA A 286 22.86 6.04 17.89
N SER A 287 22.73 6.87 16.83
CA SER A 287 23.62 8.02 16.60
C SER A 287 23.48 9.15 17.62
N GLY A 288 22.45 9.12 18.45
CA GLY A 288 22.18 10.15 19.45
C GLY A 288 21.57 11.46 18.88
N ASP A 289 21.50 11.62 17.56
CA ASP A 289 20.84 12.77 16.90
C ASP A 289 19.34 12.81 17.24
N PHE A 290 18.78 11.64 17.56
CA PHE A 290 17.41 11.48 18.03
C PHE A 290 17.16 12.25 19.34
N LYS A 291 18.09 12.21 20.32
CA LYS A 291 17.94 12.93 21.61
C LYS A 291 17.84 14.44 21.41
N GLN A 292 18.54 14.95 20.41
CA GLN A 292 18.49 16.38 20.06
C GLN A 292 17.18 16.72 19.33
N ALA A 293 16.68 15.85 18.46
CA ALA A 293 15.41 16.05 17.72
C ALA A 293 14.16 15.97 18.61
N VAL A 294 14.19 15.13 19.68
CA VAL A 294 13.08 15.01 20.64
C VAL A 294 13.20 16.01 21.78
N GLY A 295 14.41 16.46 22.13
CA GLY A 295 14.71 17.39 23.23
C GLY A 295 14.48 18.87 22.91
N ASP A 296 14.61 19.28 21.67
CA ASP A 296 14.32 20.66 21.24
C ASP A 296 12.81 20.85 21.04
N ARG A 297 12.10 21.20 22.13
CA ARG A 297 10.75 21.76 22.05
C ARG A 297 10.81 23.17 21.49
N PRO A 298 10.37 23.48 20.27
CA PRO A 298 9.89 24.81 19.98
C PRO A 298 8.48 24.92 20.58
N GLU A 299 8.31 25.69 21.63
CA GLU A 299 7.03 26.31 21.96
C GLU A 299 6.55 27.10 20.74
N ARG A 300 5.71 26.50 19.90
CA ARG A 300 5.03 27.20 18.82
C ARG A 300 3.54 26.91 18.86
N SER A 301 2.82 28.01 19.11
CA SER A 301 1.38 28.21 19.00
C SER A 301 0.72 27.36 17.92
N ALA A 302 -0.31 26.63 18.34
CA ALA A 302 -1.25 25.91 17.49
C ALA A 302 -1.83 26.84 16.43
N ARG A 303 -1.47 26.64 15.16
CA ARG A 303 -2.32 27.04 14.04
C ARG A 303 -3.11 25.82 13.59
N PRO A 304 -4.44 25.92 13.50
CA PRO A 304 -5.25 24.84 12.95
C PRO A 304 -4.89 24.62 11.47
N TRP A 305 -4.72 23.37 11.08
CA TRP A 305 -4.49 22.96 9.71
C TRP A 305 -5.76 23.19 8.89
N THR A 306 -5.81 24.28 8.13
CA THR A 306 -6.81 24.45 7.06
C THR A 306 -6.24 23.84 5.80
N CYS A 307 -6.94 22.86 5.25
CA CYS A 307 -6.73 22.35 3.90
C CYS A 307 -6.91 23.51 2.92
N LYS A 308 -5.85 23.98 2.27
CA LYS A 308 -5.97 24.91 1.15
C LYS A 308 -6.42 24.12 -0.06
N GLU A 309 -7.64 24.44 -0.49
CA GLU A 309 -8.13 24.18 -1.84
C GLU A 309 -7.19 24.84 -2.86
N HIS A 310 -6.66 24.03 -3.77
CA HIS A 310 -6.22 24.44 -5.09
C HIS A 310 -6.47 23.29 -6.06
#